data_fd49381533b90ee635bc2864da6087b7
#
_entry.id   fd49381533b90ee635bc2864da6087b7
#
_cell.length_a   1.000
_cell.length_b   1.000
_cell.length_c   1.000
_cell.angle_alpha   90.00
_cell.angle_beta   90.00
_cell.angle_gamma   90.00
#
_symmetry.space_group_name_H-M   'P 1'
#
loop_
_entity.id
_entity.type
_entity.pdbx_description
1 polymer ?
#
loop_
_entity_poly.entity_id
_entity_poly.type
_entity_poly.pdbx_seq_one_letter_code
_entity_poly.pdbx_strand_id
1 'polypeptide(L)'
;LGKNEFHNNEGPIAVTNKKINLKMLEEFQNAAEEFGIPRTDDFNKGDNFGVGYFQFTTTRKKLLKLRCSAAKGYLNPIKKRPNLKIIVNAHVQKINFVGKKATSVNFYKNGKINTIKANKEILLSAGSIGSPHILQVSGIGDSQKLKSFGIQVIHELKGVGKNLQDHLMFRPVYKVKNLKSLNRKVESLIGRFMMGMEYIFKQSGPV
;
A
#
# COMPACT_ATOMS: atom_id res chain seq x y z
N LEU A 1 -13.40 4.45 -13.52
CA LEU A 1 -14.04 5.52 -12.78
C LEU A 1 -13.88 6.82 -13.56
N GLY A 2 -14.92 7.58 -13.69
CA GLY A 2 -14.93 8.90 -14.34
C GLY A 2 -14.53 10.01 -13.37
N LYS A 3 -14.51 11.26 -13.87
CA LYS A 3 -14.36 12.46 -13.04
C LYS A 3 -15.68 12.76 -12.34
N ASN A 4 -15.65 12.85 -11.01
CA ASN A 4 -16.79 13.27 -10.19
C ASN A 4 -16.27 13.96 -8.91
N GLU A 5 -17.12 14.18 -7.92
CA GLU A 5 -16.77 14.81 -6.65
C GLU A 5 -15.63 14.07 -5.91
N PHE A 6 -15.62 12.74 -5.96
CA PHE A 6 -14.65 11.90 -5.22
C PHE A 6 -13.47 11.44 -6.07
N HIS A 7 -13.58 11.48 -7.39
CA HIS A 7 -12.59 10.90 -8.31
C HIS A 7 -12.15 11.87 -9.40
N ASN A 8 -10.86 11.77 -9.75
CA ASN A 8 -10.31 12.50 -10.90
C ASN A 8 -9.79 11.49 -11.95
N ASN A 9 -9.68 11.94 -13.20
CA ASN A 9 -9.22 11.15 -14.33
C ASN A 9 -7.79 11.46 -14.80
N GLU A 10 -7.04 12.33 -14.12
CA GLU A 10 -5.72 12.83 -14.56
C GLU A 10 -4.52 12.28 -13.75
N GLY A 11 -4.74 11.56 -12.66
CA GLY A 11 -3.66 11.00 -11.83
C GLY A 11 -2.78 9.97 -12.58
N PRO A 12 -1.52 9.74 -12.16
CA PRO A 12 -0.60 8.81 -12.81
C PRO A 12 -0.96 7.33 -12.59
N ILE A 13 -1.79 7.04 -11.58
CA ILE A 13 -2.30 5.70 -11.29
C ILE A 13 -3.79 5.66 -11.64
N ALA A 14 -4.17 4.70 -12.48
CA ALA A 14 -5.57 4.45 -12.76
C ALA A 14 -6.18 3.51 -11.72
N VAL A 15 -7.39 3.84 -11.28
CA VAL A 15 -8.23 2.96 -10.48
C VAL A 15 -9.30 2.38 -11.38
N THR A 16 -9.42 1.06 -11.40
CA THR A 16 -10.32 0.35 -12.31
C THR A 16 -11.14 -0.69 -11.56
N ASN A 17 -12.37 -0.88 -12.01
CA ASN A 17 -13.18 -2.01 -11.61
C ASN A 17 -12.70 -3.26 -12.36
N LYS A 18 -12.47 -4.34 -11.65
CA LYS A 18 -12.14 -5.62 -12.27
C LYS A 18 -13.43 -6.35 -12.64
N LYS A 19 -13.50 -6.83 -13.87
CA LYS A 19 -14.58 -7.71 -14.32
C LYS A 19 -14.30 -9.13 -13.84
N ILE A 20 -14.71 -9.45 -12.61
CA ILE A 20 -14.65 -10.81 -12.08
C ILE A 20 -16.05 -11.40 -12.22
N ASN A 21 -16.21 -12.33 -13.14
CA ASN A 21 -17.49 -12.98 -13.36
C ASN A 21 -17.51 -14.35 -12.66
N LEU A 22 -17.79 -14.34 -11.37
CA LEU A 22 -17.90 -15.54 -10.55
C LEU A 22 -19.29 -15.57 -9.90
N LYS A 23 -20.09 -16.54 -10.30
CA LYS A 23 -21.44 -16.73 -9.76
C LYS A 23 -21.47 -16.74 -8.21
N MET A 24 -20.47 -17.35 -7.59
CA MET A 24 -20.36 -17.39 -6.12
C MET A 24 -20.28 -15.99 -5.49
N LEU A 25 -19.59 -15.03 -6.12
CA LEU A 25 -19.47 -13.66 -5.59
C LEU A 25 -20.78 -12.88 -5.78
N GLU A 26 -21.49 -13.18 -6.85
CA GLU A 26 -22.82 -12.61 -7.10
C GLU A 26 -23.84 -13.11 -6.06
N GLU A 27 -23.86 -14.42 -5.82
CA GLU A 27 -24.73 -15.01 -4.78
C GLU A 27 -24.40 -14.51 -3.38
N PHE A 28 -23.11 -14.25 -3.10
CA PHE A 28 -22.72 -13.64 -1.83
C PHE A 28 -23.27 -12.21 -1.69
N GLN A 29 -23.24 -11.42 -2.77
CA GLN A 29 -23.80 -10.06 -2.76
C GLN A 29 -25.32 -10.08 -2.64
N ASN A 30 -26.02 -11.01 -3.32
CA ASN A 30 -27.47 -11.22 -3.17
C ASN A 30 -27.83 -11.53 -1.72
N ALA A 31 -27.13 -12.46 -1.09
CA ALA A 31 -27.37 -12.83 0.30
C ALA A 31 -27.10 -11.65 1.27
N ALA A 32 -26.12 -10.81 0.98
CA ALA A 32 -25.87 -9.61 1.77
C ALA A 32 -27.02 -8.59 1.64
N GLU A 33 -27.57 -8.40 0.44
CA GLU A 33 -28.76 -7.55 0.22
C GLU A 33 -29.99 -8.09 0.94
N GLU A 34 -30.23 -9.39 0.88
CA GLU A 34 -31.33 -10.05 1.62
C GLU A 34 -31.18 -9.84 3.14
N PHE A 35 -29.95 -9.76 3.64
CA PHE A 35 -29.64 -9.46 5.04
C PHE A 35 -29.75 -7.96 5.39
N GLY A 36 -29.99 -7.08 4.42
CA GLY A 36 -30.12 -5.63 4.61
C GLY A 36 -28.82 -4.83 4.43
N ILE A 37 -27.76 -5.43 3.88
CA ILE A 37 -26.51 -4.73 3.52
C ILE A 37 -26.62 -4.25 2.08
N PRO A 38 -26.63 -2.93 1.80
CA PRO A 38 -26.82 -2.41 0.44
C PRO A 38 -25.64 -2.74 -0.46
N ARG A 39 -25.88 -2.90 -1.76
CA ARG A 39 -24.81 -2.96 -2.75
C ARG A 39 -24.14 -1.61 -2.93
N THR A 40 -22.83 -1.62 -3.09
CA THR A 40 -22.06 -0.47 -3.50
C THR A 40 -21.16 -0.80 -4.68
N ASP A 41 -21.08 0.09 -5.64
CA ASP A 41 -20.16 0.04 -6.78
C ASP A 41 -18.83 0.75 -6.48
N ASP A 42 -18.80 1.51 -5.37
CA ASP A 42 -17.63 2.31 -5.01
C ASP A 42 -17.56 2.56 -3.51
N PHE A 43 -16.58 1.97 -2.84
CA PHE A 43 -16.30 2.18 -1.41
C PHE A 43 -15.59 3.51 -1.10
N ASN A 44 -15.22 4.29 -2.11
CA ASN A 44 -14.46 5.54 -1.98
C ASN A 44 -15.27 6.77 -2.39
N LYS A 45 -16.59 6.72 -2.21
CA LYS A 45 -17.52 7.82 -2.54
C LYS A 45 -18.11 8.52 -1.29
N GLY A 46 -17.37 8.50 -0.17
CA GLY A 46 -17.79 9.14 1.08
C GLY A 46 -18.46 8.20 2.06
N ASP A 47 -19.29 7.25 1.57
CA ASP A 47 -19.85 6.15 2.37
C ASP A 47 -19.26 4.83 1.90
N ASN A 48 -18.65 4.07 2.82
CA ASN A 48 -18.05 2.77 2.57
C ASN A 48 -18.88 1.60 3.13
N PHE A 49 -20.10 1.86 3.61
CA PHE A 49 -21.00 0.81 4.04
C PHE A 49 -21.64 0.12 2.85
N GLY A 50 -21.55 -1.21 2.80
CA GLY A 50 -22.15 -1.99 1.73
C GLY A 50 -21.37 -3.24 1.35
N VAL A 51 -21.88 -3.97 0.35
CA VAL A 51 -21.24 -5.11 -0.29
C VAL A 51 -20.93 -4.80 -1.76
N GLY A 52 -19.74 -5.15 -2.23
CA GLY A 52 -19.35 -4.88 -3.60
C GLY A 52 -17.96 -5.39 -3.94
N TYR A 53 -17.52 -5.13 -5.17
CA TYR A 53 -16.18 -5.46 -5.63
C TYR A 53 -15.19 -4.34 -5.32
N PHE A 54 -14.03 -4.71 -4.79
CA PHE A 54 -12.95 -3.75 -4.62
C PHE A 54 -12.35 -3.33 -5.95
N GLN A 55 -12.01 -2.05 -6.01
CA GLN A 55 -11.28 -1.46 -7.11
C GLN A 55 -9.79 -1.75 -7.02
N PHE A 56 -9.11 -1.72 -8.16
CA PHE A 56 -7.68 -2.03 -8.25
C PHE A 56 -6.91 -0.90 -8.91
N THR A 57 -5.69 -0.66 -8.42
CA THR A 57 -4.75 0.24 -9.07
C THR A 57 -4.08 -0.44 -10.26
N THR A 58 -4.23 0.12 -11.45
CA THR A 58 -3.74 -0.46 -12.70
C THR A 58 -2.93 0.54 -13.53
N THR A 59 -2.21 0.02 -14.54
CA THR A 59 -1.51 0.86 -15.52
C THR A 59 -2.52 1.50 -16.48
N ARG A 60 -2.36 2.82 -16.79
CA ARG A 60 -3.32 3.57 -17.60
C ARG A 60 -3.41 3.12 -19.07
N LYS A 61 -2.30 3.16 -19.76
CA LYS A 61 -2.26 2.99 -21.22
C LYS A 61 -1.39 1.80 -21.60
N LYS A 62 -1.80 0.57 -21.25
CA LYS A 62 -1.10 -0.64 -21.69
C LYS A 62 -2.09 -1.65 -22.23
N LEU A 63 -1.65 -2.43 -23.20
CA LEU A 63 -2.41 -3.54 -23.76
C LEU A 63 -2.94 -4.45 -22.65
N LEU A 64 -2.11 -4.70 -21.63
CA LEU A 64 -2.51 -5.41 -20.41
C LEU A 64 -2.58 -4.44 -19.24
N LYS A 65 -3.72 -4.40 -18.55
CA LYS A 65 -3.93 -3.63 -17.33
C LYS A 65 -3.27 -4.35 -16.14
N LEU A 66 -1.97 -4.18 -16.00
CA LEU A 66 -1.21 -4.76 -14.90
C LEU A 66 -1.34 -3.89 -13.65
N ARG A 67 -1.14 -4.49 -12.47
CA ARG A 67 -1.06 -3.77 -11.19
C ARG A 67 -0.06 -2.62 -11.29
N CYS A 68 -0.49 -1.43 -10.92
CA CYS A 68 0.33 -0.24 -10.86
C CYS A 68 0.69 0.07 -9.41
N SER A 69 1.94 -0.15 -9.03
CA SER A 69 2.47 0.30 -7.73
C SER A 69 2.87 1.78 -7.80
N ALA A 70 3.08 2.40 -6.63
CA ALA A 70 3.61 3.77 -6.54
C ALA A 70 4.94 3.92 -7.31
N ALA A 71 5.82 2.91 -7.27
CA ALA A 71 7.04 2.92 -8.07
C ALA A 71 6.78 2.97 -9.58
N LYS A 72 5.78 2.23 -10.08
CA LYS A 72 5.40 2.28 -11.51
C LYS A 72 4.74 3.61 -11.90
N GLY A 73 3.88 4.14 -11.04
CA GLY A 73 3.13 5.36 -11.33
C GLY A 73 3.96 6.63 -11.18
N TYR A 74 4.78 6.71 -10.13
CA TYR A 74 5.48 7.94 -9.77
C TYR A 74 6.99 7.88 -10.01
N LEU A 75 7.67 6.80 -9.58
CA LEU A 75 9.13 6.76 -9.63
C LEU A 75 9.68 6.44 -11.02
N ASN A 76 9.15 5.43 -11.71
CA ASN A 76 9.65 5.03 -13.02
C ASN A 76 9.67 6.15 -14.08
N PRO A 77 8.66 7.05 -14.15
CA PRO A 77 8.68 8.17 -15.10
C PRO A 77 9.82 9.16 -14.85
N ILE A 78 10.29 9.28 -13.61
CA ILE A 78 11.25 10.31 -13.21
C ILE A 78 12.63 9.78 -12.82
N LYS A 79 12.83 8.46 -12.77
CA LYS A 79 14.07 7.84 -12.25
C LYS A 79 15.35 8.21 -13.02
N LYS A 80 15.23 8.75 -14.23
CA LYS A 80 16.35 9.21 -15.06
C LYS A 80 16.66 10.71 -14.89
N ARG A 81 15.94 11.43 -14.03
CA ARG A 81 16.22 12.85 -13.79
C ARG A 81 17.60 13.03 -13.15
N PRO A 82 18.45 13.96 -13.64
CA PRO A 82 19.82 14.16 -13.14
C PRO A 82 19.86 14.62 -11.68
N ASN A 83 18.79 15.27 -11.21
CA ASN A 83 18.65 15.74 -9.82
C ASN A 83 18.04 14.69 -8.87
N LEU A 84 17.77 13.46 -9.33
CA LEU A 84 17.23 12.38 -8.50
C LEU A 84 18.27 11.28 -8.32
N LYS A 85 18.69 11.05 -7.08
CA LYS A 85 19.54 9.91 -6.70
C LYS A 85 18.75 8.92 -5.87
N ILE A 86 18.67 7.68 -6.32
CA ILE A 86 17.99 6.58 -5.62
C ILE A 86 19.05 5.64 -5.06
N ILE A 87 19.01 5.40 -3.75
CA ILE A 87 19.92 4.46 -3.08
C ILE A 87 19.06 3.31 -2.54
N VAL A 88 19.25 2.14 -3.09
CA VAL A 88 18.58 0.91 -2.66
C VAL A 88 19.49 0.09 -1.76
N ASN A 89 18.90 -0.88 -1.01
CA ASN A 89 19.62 -1.71 -0.04
C ASN A 89 20.39 -0.88 0.98
N ALA A 90 19.76 0.22 1.43
CA ALA A 90 20.29 1.17 2.39
C ALA A 90 19.38 1.17 3.64
N HIS A 91 19.88 0.63 4.74
CA HIS A 91 19.14 0.59 5.99
C HIS A 91 19.42 1.87 6.79
N VAL A 92 18.41 2.75 6.88
CA VAL A 92 18.52 4.00 7.66
C VAL A 92 18.63 3.64 9.14
N GLN A 93 19.65 4.18 9.79
CA GLN A 93 19.90 3.97 11.21
C GLN A 93 19.39 5.11 12.07
N LYS A 94 19.67 6.34 11.70
CA LYS A 94 19.18 7.52 12.42
C LYS A 94 19.27 8.80 11.59
N ILE A 95 18.52 9.80 12.03
CA ILE A 95 18.64 11.20 11.59
C ILE A 95 19.56 11.92 12.58
N ASN A 96 20.53 12.70 12.08
CA ASN A 96 21.40 13.51 12.93
C ASN A 96 20.85 14.94 13.02
N PHE A 97 21.03 15.54 14.22
CA PHE A 97 20.54 16.87 14.54
C PHE A 97 21.69 17.78 14.98
N VAL A 98 21.57 19.06 14.68
CA VAL A 98 22.32 20.15 15.32
C VAL A 98 21.30 21.02 16.04
N GLY A 99 21.31 21.00 17.36
CA GLY A 99 20.18 21.48 18.16
C GLY A 99 18.90 20.72 17.79
N LYS A 100 17.87 21.41 17.32
CA LYS A 100 16.59 20.83 16.87
C LYS A 100 16.50 20.72 15.33
N LYS A 101 17.53 21.08 14.59
CA LYS A 101 17.54 21.04 13.12
C LYS A 101 18.10 19.70 12.62
N ALA A 102 17.29 18.96 11.85
CA ALA A 102 17.75 17.77 11.15
C ALA A 102 18.76 18.15 10.04
N THR A 103 19.94 17.53 10.02
CA THR A 103 21.04 17.93 9.15
C THR A 103 21.55 16.82 8.24
N SER A 104 21.42 15.56 8.64
CA SER A 104 21.90 14.43 7.84
C SER A 104 21.21 13.12 8.24
N VAL A 105 21.38 12.11 7.40
CA VAL A 105 20.87 10.76 7.63
C VAL A 105 22.03 9.77 7.61
N ASN A 106 22.12 8.92 8.63
CA ASN A 106 23.04 7.78 8.66
C ASN A 106 22.30 6.53 8.17
N PHE A 107 22.95 5.78 7.28
CA PHE A 107 22.41 4.51 6.78
C PHE A 107 23.54 3.49 6.60
N TYR A 108 23.18 2.23 6.82
CA TYR A 108 24.06 1.09 6.62
C TYR A 108 23.92 0.55 5.21
N LYS A 109 25.02 0.38 4.50
CA LYS A 109 25.08 -0.20 3.17
C LYS A 109 26.48 -0.78 2.91
N ASN A 110 26.54 -1.95 2.30
CA ASN A 110 27.78 -2.64 1.92
C ASN A 110 28.77 -2.77 3.08
N GLY A 111 28.31 -3.22 4.25
CA GLY A 111 29.16 -3.47 5.40
C GLY A 111 29.57 -2.24 6.21
N LYS A 112 29.19 -1.02 5.82
CA LYS A 112 29.60 0.23 6.47
C LYS A 112 28.47 1.24 6.66
N ILE A 113 28.68 2.13 7.62
CA ILE A 113 27.81 3.28 7.85
C ILE A 113 28.20 4.40 6.89
N ASN A 114 27.21 4.97 6.24
CA ASN A 114 27.34 6.11 5.35
C ASN A 114 26.49 7.27 5.87
N THR A 115 26.87 8.49 5.55
CA THR A 115 26.14 9.70 5.95
C THR A 115 25.84 10.56 4.73
N ILE A 116 24.58 11.02 4.61
CA ILE A 116 24.17 12.01 3.60
C ILE A 116 23.67 13.25 4.31
N LYS A 117 24.24 14.41 3.96
CA LYS A 117 23.78 15.71 4.44
C LYS A 117 22.56 16.19 3.65
N ALA A 118 21.63 16.85 4.33
CA ALA A 118 20.49 17.51 3.73
C ALA A 118 20.73 19.03 3.71
N ASN A 119 20.57 19.64 2.53
CA ASN A 119 20.73 21.08 2.38
C ASN A 119 19.47 21.86 2.76
N LYS A 120 18.28 21.26 2.58
CA LYS A 120 16.99 21.90 2.87
C LYS A 120 16.25 21.16 3.97
N GLU A 121 15.78 19.93 3.70
CA GLU A 121 14.92 19.17 4.61
C GLU A 121 15.12 17.67 4.46
N ILE A 122 14.63 16.91 5.43
CA ILE A 122 14.58 15.44 5.41
C ILE A 122 13.12 15.02 5.48
N LEU A 123 12.65 14.33 4.46
CA LEU A 123 11.30 13.75 4.42
C LEU A 123 11.33 12.31 4.91
N LEU A 124 10.65 12.04 6.02
CA LEU A 124 10.56 10.71 6.61
C LEU A 124 9.27 10.01 6.19
N SER A 125 9.39 8.99 5.34
CA SER A 125 8.27 8.23 4.78
C SER A 125 8.52 6.72 4.90
N ALA A 126 8.95 6.25 6.08
CA ALA A 126 9.33 4.86 6.32
C ALA A 126 8.16 3.96 6.79
N GLY A 127 6.92 4.45 6.69
CA GLY A 127 5.71 3.76 7.11
C GLY A 127 5.40 3.92 8.60
N SER A 128 4.25 3.39 9.02
CA SER A 128 3.69 3.56 10.37
C SER A 128 4.54 2.92 11.49
N ILE A 129 5.38 1.95 11.17
CA ILE A 129 6.33 1.32 12.10
C ILE A 129 7.73 1.92 11.94
N GLY A 130 8.22 2.05 10.71
CA GLY A 130 9.59 2.50 10.45
C GLY A 130 9.82 3.97 10.80
N SER A 131 8.87 4.86 10.52
CA SER A 131 9.03 6.29 10.80
C SER A 131 9.14 6.59 12.31
N PRO A 132 8.23 6.11 13.18
CA PRO A 132 8.40 6.33 14.62
C PRO A 132 9.63 5.62 15.19
N HIS A 133 10.04 4.47 14.66
CA HIS A 133 11.26 3.81 15.07
C HIS A 133 12.49 4.68 14.76
N ILE A 134 12.60 5.21 13.53
CA ILE A 134 13.71 6.10 13.15
C ILE A 134 13.72 7.38 14.01
N LEU A 135 12.55 7.96 14.31
CA LEU A 135 12.45 9.11 15.20
C LEU A 135 12.99 8.78 16.61
N GLN A 136 12.56 7.67 17.21
CA GLN A 136 12.97 7.26 18.54
C GLN A 136 14.50 7.02 18.62
N VAL A 137 15.08 6.25 17.70
CA VAL A 137 16.53 6.03 17.69
C VAL A 137 17.34 7.30 17.37
N SER A 138 16.68 8.32 16.84
CA SER A 138 17.25 9.64 16.57
C SER A 138 17.07 10.63 17.73
N GLY A 139 16.49 10.21 18.87
CA GLY A 139 16.30 11.03 20.06
C GLY A 139 14.98 11.81 20.11
N ILE A 140 13.98 11.47 19.29
CA ILE A 140 12.66 12.10 19.30
C ILE A 140 11.62 11.10 19.77
N GLY A 141 10.97 11.36 20.91
CA GLY A 141 9.98 10.45 21.49
C GLY A 141 9.74 10.73 22.97
N ASP A 142 9.20 9.73 23.67
CA ASP A 142 9.02 9.78 25.12
C ASP A 142 10.39 9.79 25.81
N SER A 143 10.69 10.86 26.55
CA SER A 143 12.02 11.07 27.13
C SER A 143 12.40 10.02 28.17
N GLN A 144 11.45 9.50 28.96
CA GLN A 144 11.75 8.44 29.93
C GLN A 144 12.12 7.14 29.23
N LYS A 145 11.34 6.76 28.20
CA LYS A 145 11.60 5.59 27.39
C LYS A 145 12.93 5.71 26.65
N LEU A 146 13.23 6.85 26.02
CA LEU A 146 14.52 7.04 25.31
C LEU A 146 15.71 6.91 26.26
N LYS A 147 15.66 7.55 27.43
CA LYS A 147 16.69 7.47 28.46
C LYS A 147 16.92 6.04 28.96
N SER A 148 15.87 5.23 29.12
CA SER A 148 16.01 3.83 29.56
C SER A 148 16.76 2.96 28.54
N PHE A 149 16.81 3.36 27.27
CA PHE A 149 17.62 2.74 26.21
C PHE A 149 18.97 3.41 25.97
N GLY A 150 19.38 4.39 26.82
CA GLY A 150 20.61 5.12 26.64
C GLY A 150 20.60 6.09 25.44
N ILE A 151 19.43 6.42 24.92
CA ILE A 151 19.30 7.33 23.77
C ILE A 151 19.20 8.76 24.27
N GLN A 152 20.11 9.63 23.76
CA GLN A 152 20.09 11.05 24.05
C GLN A 152 18.79 11.68 23.54
N VAL A 153 18.06 12.38 24.40
CA VAL A 153 16.84 13.07 24.04
C VAL A 153 17.15 14.38 23.33
N ILE A 154 16.73 14.50 22.09
CA ILE A 154 16.80 15.73 21.29
C ILE A 154 15.51 16.54 21.47
N HIS A 155 14.37 15.85 21.43
CA HIS A 155 13.08 16.49 21.61
C HIS A 155 12.05 15.50 22.19
N GLU A 156 11.41 15.91 23.27
CA GLU A 156 10.29 15.11 23.84
C GLU A 156 9.05 15.23 22.95
N LEU A 157 8.56 14.11 22.50
CA LEU A 157 7.33 13.98 21.72
C LEU A 157 6.64 12.66 22.09
N LYS A 158 5.80 12.70 23.14
CA LYS A 158 5.20 11.50 23.77
C LYS A 158 4.35 10.64 22.83
N GLY A 159 3.80 11.23 21.76
CA GLY A 159 2.97 10.52 20.77
C GLY A 159 3.75 9.62 19.80
N VAL A 160 5.06 9.79 19.68
CA VAL A 160 5.88 8.99 18.75
C VAL A 160 5.90 7.53 19.17
N GLY A 161 5.44 6.65 18.28
CA GLY A 161 5.33 5.21 18.51
C GLY A 161 4.15 4.79 19.39
N LYS A 162 3.16 5.67 19.60
CA LYS A 162 1.90 5.37 20.28
C LYS A 162 0.73 5.40 19.29
N ASN A 163 -0.40 4.84 19.71
CA ASN A 163 -1.66 4.85 18.96
C ASN A 163 -1.57 4.23 17.56
N LEU A 164 -0.77 3.17 17.40
CA LEU A 164 -0.77 2.39 16.16
C LEU A 164 -2.14 1.77 15.96
N GLN A 165 -2.73 2.04 14.80
CA GLN A 165 -4.04 1.52 14.40
C GLN A 165 -3.91 0.79 13.08
N ASP A 166 -4.70 -0.27 12.92
CA ASP A 166 -4.85 -1.00 11.66
C ASP A 166 -6.32 -1.30 11.43
N HIS A 167 -6.69 -1.57 10.17
CA HIS A 167 -8.06 -1.92 9.82
C HIS A 167 -8.45 -3.26 10.44
N LEU A 168 -9.56 -3.27 11.17
CA LEU A 168 -10.17 -4.53 11.58
C LEU A 168 -10.61 -5.29 10.34
N MET A 169 -10.04 -6.47 10.14
CA MET A 169 -10.39 -7.33 9.01
C MET A 169 -10.85 -8.69 9.52
N PHE A 170 -12.06 -9.07 9.17
CA PHE A 170 -12.58 -10.40 9.38
C PHE A 170 -12.61 -11.16 8.05
N ARG A 171 -12.09 -12.38 8.02
CA ARG A 171 -12.07 -13.24 6.82
C ARG A 171 -12.95 -14.47 7.06
N PRO A 172 -14.27 -14.39 6.80
CA PRO A 172 -15.13 -15.53 6.94
C PRO A 172 -14.79 -16.58 5.88
N VAL A 173 -14.78 -17.84 6.30
CA VAL A 173 -14.55 -18.99 5.41
C VAL A 173 -15.81 -19.84 5.40
N TYR A 174 -16.40 -20.01 4.23
CA TYR A 174 -17.63 -20.78 4.03
C TYR A 174 -17.38 -22.00 3.17
N LYS A 175 -18.01 -23.12 3.55
CA LYS A 175 -18.11 -24.29 2.69
C LYS A 175 -19.32 -24.13 1.78
N VAL A 176 -19.09 -23.99 0.48
CA VAL A 176 -20.16 -23.84 -0.50
C VAL A 176 -20.54 -25.19 -1.11
N LYS A 177 -21.85 -25.39 -1.37
CA LYS A 177 -22.41 -26.54 -2.10
C LYS A 177 -22.94 -26.06 -3.45
N ASN A 178 -22.88 -26.92 -4.47
CA ASN A 178 -23.42 -26.66 -5.82
C ASN A 178 -22.86 -25.44 -6.56
N LEU A 179 -21.75 -24.86 -6.09
CA LEU A 179 -21.04 -23.76 -6.74
C LEU A 179 -19.57 -24.13 -7.00
N LYS A 180 -19.05 -23.71 -8.14
CA LYS A 180 -17.64 -23.91 -8.49
C LYS A 180 -16.82 -22.80 -7.85
N SER A 181 -15.93 -23.15 -6.92
CA SER A 181 -14.94 -22.22 -6.37
C SER A 181 -13.71 -22.09 -7.30
N LEU A 182 -12.94 -21.03 -7.10
CA LEU A 182 -11.67 -20.85 -7.82
C LEU A 182 -10.58 -21.85 -7.41
N ASN A 183 -10.70 -22.44 -6.22
CA ASN A 183 -9.66 -23.33 -5.66
C ASN A 183 -9.30 -24.45 -6.64
N ARG A 184 -10.28 -25.16 -7.18
CA ARG A 184 -10.05 -26.23 -8.17
C ARG A 184 -9.36 -25.74 -9.44
N LYS A 185 -9.65 -24.51 -9.90
CA LYS A 185 -8.98 -23.94 -11.09
C LYS A 185 -7.54 -23.56 -10.78
N VAL A 186 -7.28 -23.01 -9.61
CA VAL A 186 -5.95 -22.56 -9.18
C VAL A 186 -5.04 -23.75 -8.86
N GLU A 187 -5.56 -24.86 -8.36
CA GLU A 187 -4.81 -26.07 -8.05
C GLU A 187 -4.39 -26.84 -9.32
N SER A 188 -5.14 -26.74 -10.40
CA SER A 188 -4.84 -27.41 -11.68
C SER A 188 -3.88 -26.57 -12.55
N LEU A 189 -2.83 -27.18 -13.09
CA LEU A 189 -1.93 -26.54 -14.07
C LEU A 189 -2.69 -26.07 -15.31
N ILE A 190 -3.60 -26.89 -15.83
CA ILE A 190 -4.46 -26.55 -16.97
C ILE A 190 -5.36 -25.36 -16.61
N GLY A 191 -5.93 -25.36 -15.41
CA GLY A 191 -6.76 -24.26 -14.92
C GLY A 191 -6.00 -22.94 -14.82
N ARG A 192 -4.75 -22.96 -14.34
CA ARG A 192 -3.88 -21.75 -14.29
C ARG A 192 -3.56 -21.25 -15.70
N PHE A 193 -3.23 -22.15 -16.61
CA PHE A 193 -2.96 -21.81 -18.00
C PHE A 193 -4.19 -21.16 -18.66
N MET A 194 -5.36 -21.76 -18.52
CA MET A 194 -6.60 -21.22 -19.08
C MET A 194 -6.95 -19.84 -18.48
N MET A 195 -6.75 -19.63 -17.17
CA MET A 195 -6.95 -18.33 -16.54
C MET A 195 -5.98 -17.28 -17.09
N GLY A 196 -4.71 -17.64 -17.31
CA GLY A 196 -3.72 -16.77 -17.95
C GLY A 196 -4.12 -16.37 -19.37
N MET A 197 -4.58 -17.33 -20.19
CA MET A 197 -5.09 -17.07 -21.54
C MET A 197 -6.33 -16.18 -21.52
N GLU A 198 -7.29 -16.44 -20.64
CA GLU A 198 -8.48 -15.60 -20.46
C GLU A 198 -8.07 -14.14 -20.14
N TYR A 199 -7.09 -13.96 -19.25
CA TYR A 199 -6.59 -12.62 -18.90
C TYR A 199 -5.92 -11.91 -20.09
N ILE A 200 -5.08 -12.63 -20.86
CA ILE A 200 -4.38 -12.06 -22.01
C ILE A 200 -5.39 -11.60 -23.09
N PHE A 201 -6.37 -12.44 -23.43
CA PHE A 201 -7.29 -12.15 -24.53
C PHE A 201 -8.51 -11.30 -24.14
N LYS A 202 -9.06 -11.51 -22.94
CA LYS A 202 -10.31 -10.85 -22.52
C LYS A 202 -10.10 -9.80 -21.44
N GLN A 203 -8.90 -9.70 -20.85
CA GLN A 203 -8.60 -8.87 -19.68
C GLN A 203 -9.64 -9.05 -18.54
N SER A 204 -10.15 -10.25 -18.42
CA SER A 204 -11.12 -10.70 -17.42
C SER A 204 -10.56 -11.88 -16.64
N GLY A 205 -11.28 -12.29 -15.58
CA GLY A 205 -10.89 -13.43 -14.77
C GLY A 205 -10.20 -13.03 -13.45
N PRO A 206 -9.87 -14.04 -12.62
CA PRO A 206 -9.40 -13.87 -11.24
C PRO A 206 -7.91 -13.52 -11.10
N VAL A 207 -7.21 -13.23 -12.17
CA VAL A 207 -5.75 -12.97 -12.18
C VAL A 207 -5.45 -11.48 -12.02
#